data_9e8bc3adf3a3c517661b0786a9553c91
#
_entry.id   9e8bc3adf3a3c517661b0786a9553c91
#
_cell.length_a   1.000
_cell.length_b   1.000
_cell.length_c   1.000
_cell.angle_alpha   90.00
_cell.angle_beta   90.00
_cell.angle_gamma   90.00
#
_symmetry.space_group_name_H-M   'P 1'
#
loop_
_entity.id
_entity.type
_entity.pdbx_description
1 polymer ?
#
loop_
_entity_poly.entity_id
_entity_poly.type
_entity_poly.pdbx_seq_one_letter_code
_entity_poly.pdbx_strand_id
1 'polypeptide(L)'
;MRYSYSNVSTFAQCPYRWYLKYREKLETLPECNADNPLWLGLALHKGIELGSVDACLDEYKSHYNVLTDENINWMIQLEYQLPKVLDVLPPGGEHEIKIETDGFVGFIDYLVGDTIYDFKFSNNIDNYLTSPQLSIYKHYLEKVRPDVKVNHLKYIFVPKVGIRQKLKAKPPETLMEFRNRMLEHLEATEIKVIEVDYDDSSVTQFNECCKYIDNCKTFPKNENELCRWCQYERYCKNGEDWMILN
;
A
#
# COMPACT_ATOMS: atom_id res chain seq x y z
N MET A 1 1.24 19.31 14.16
CA MET A 1 0.46 18.48 13.19
C MET A 1 0.67 17.01 13.55
N ARG A 2 -0.30 16.10 13.29
CA ARG A 2 -0.05 14.66 13.42
C ARG A 2 0.51 14.13 12.11
N TYR A 3 1.54 13.33 12.20
CA TYR A 3 2.23 12.75 11.05
C TYR A 3 1.98 11.26 10.98
N SER A 4 1.84 10.72 9.77
CA SER A 4 1.93 9.28 9.50
C SER A 4 3.22 8.97 8.75
N TYR A 5 3.59 7.69 8.69
CA TYR A 5 4.72 7.27 7.87
C TYR A 5 4.56 7.74 6.41
N SER A 6 3.38 7.53 5.81
CA SER A 6 3.11 7.94 4.42
C SER A 6 3.15 9.46 4.22
N ASN A 7 2.74 10.24 5.24
CA ASN A 7 2.85 11.70 5.20
C ASN A 7 4.31 12.14 5.10
N VAL A 8 5.17 11.67 6.01
CA VAL A 8 6.59 12.03 6.04
C VAL A 8 7.33 11.48 4.82
N SER A 9 7.04 10.25 4.38
CA SER A 9 7.60 9.67 3.16
C SER A 9 7.25 10.50 1.92
N THR A 10 6.02 11.03 1.83
CA THR A 10 5.62 11.93 0.73
C THR A 10 6.46 13.21 0.74
N PHE A 11 6.73 13.78 1.92
CA PHE A 11 7.58 14.97 2.03
C PHE A 11 9.02 14.67 1.61
N ALA A 12 9.58 13.57 2.08
CA ALA A 12 10.93 13.15 1.71
C ALA A 12 11.09 12.93 0.20
N GLN A 13 10.06 12.39 -0.47
CA GLN A 13 10.06 12.21 -1.92
C GLN A 13 9.94 13.54 -2.67
N CYS A 14 9.03 14.42 -2.28
CA CYS A 14 8.83 15.73 -2.89
C CYS A 14 8.07 16.66 -1.94
N PRO A 15 8.76 17.68 -1.36
CA PRO A 15 8.12 18.66 -0.49
C PRO A 15 6.92 19.38 -1.14
N TYR A 16 7.01 19.68 -2.44
CA TYR A 16 5.91 20.33 -3.15
C TYR A 16 4.69 19.44 -3.29
N ARG A 17 4.86 18.12 -3.62
CA ARG A 17 3.77 17.14 -3.61
C ARG A 17 3.10 17.07 -2.25
N TRP A 18 3.90 17.05 -1.18
CA TRP A 18 3.42 17.05 0.20
C TRP A 18 2.61 18.31 0.50
N TYR A 19 3.10 19.49 0.10
CA TYR A 19 2.44 20.77 0.27
C TYR A 19 1.05 20.76 -0.38
N LEU A 20 0.97 20.37 -1.65
CA LEU A 20 -0.30 20.29 -2.38
C LEU A 20 -1.29 19.33 -1.70
N LYS A 21 -0.82 18.17 -1.25
CA LYS A 21 -1.68 17.14 -0.66
C LYS A 21 -2.14 17.47 0.77
N TYR A 22 -1.24 17.94 1.63
CA TYR A 22 -1.50 18.03 3.06
C TYR A 22 -1.71 19.46 3.60
N ARG A 23 -1.21 20.46 2.91
CA ARG A 23 -1.42 21.87 3.27
C ARG A 23 -2.53 22.50 2.45
N GLU A 24 -2.42 22.46 1.13
CA GLU A 24 -3.45 22.97 0.21
C GLU A 24 -4.68 22.06 0.14
N LYS A 25 -4.50 20.76 0.47
CA LYS A 25 -5.54 19.73 0.40
C LYS A 25 -6.19 19.63 -0.98
N LEU A 26 -5.38 19.82 -2.02
CA LEU A 26 -5.86 19.64 -3.38
C LEU A 26 -6.24 18.19 -3.62
N GLU A 27 -7.48 17.97 -3.96
CA GLU A 27 -8.00 16.67 -4.35
C GLU A 27 -7.86 16.51 -5.87
N THR A 28 -7.60 15.28 -6.28
CA THR A 28 -7.55 14.91 -7.71
C THR A 28 -8.65 13.92 -8.00
N LEU A 29 -9.13 13.89 -9.23
CA LEU A 29 -10.01 12.84 -9.68
C LEU A 29 -9.33 11.47 -9.49
N PRO A 30 -10.04 10.48 -8.93
CA PRO A 30 -9.49 9.16 -8.73
C PRO A 30 -9.18 8.50 -10.08
N GLU A 31 -8.02 7.85 -10.16
CA GLU A 31 -7.69 7.01 -11.31
C GLU A 31 -8.50 5.73 -11.27
N CYS A 32 -9.38 5.52 -12.27
CA CYS A 32 -10.26 4.35 -12.36
C CYS A 32 -9.59 3.15 -13.10
N ASN A 33 -8.26 3.08 -13.11
CA ASN A 33 -7.55 1.96 -13.71
C ASN A 33 -7.76 0.69 -12.90
N ALA A 34 -8.02 -0.43 -13.56
CA ALA A 34 -8.27 -1.72 -12.90
C ALA A 34 -7.08 -2.18 -12.01
N ASP A 35 -5.85 -1.80 -12.37
CA ASP A 35 -4.62 -2.10 -11.65
C ASP A 35 -4.24 -1.07 -10.58
N ASN A 36 -5.17 -0.17 -10.23
CA ASN A 36 -4.91 0.85 -9.20
C ASN A 36 -4.40 0.22 -7.90
N PRO A 37 -3.13 0.47 -7.50
CA PRO A 37 -2.52 -0.22 -6.38
C PRO A 37 -3.19 0.11 -5.03
N LEU A 38 -3.81 1.28 -4.91
CA LEU A 38 -4.54 1.67 -3.70
C LEU A 38 -5.79 0.79 -3.51
N TRP A 39 -6.62 0.66 -4.57
CA TRP A 39 -7.86 -0.13 -4.51
C TRP A 39 -7.59 -1.62 -4.32
N LEU A 40 -6.58 -2.13 -5.01
CA LEU A 40 -6.13 -3.52 -4.84
C LEU A 40 -5.59 -3.78 -3.42
N GLY A 41 -4.85 -2.82 -2.87
CA GLY A 41 -4.35 -2.90 -1.49
C GLY A 41 -5.47 -2.90 -0.47
N LEU A 42 -6.40 -1.93 -0.55
CA LEU A 42 -7.56 -1.82 0.35
C LEU A 42 -8.41 -3.09 0.32
N ALA A 43 -8.68 -3.61 -0.87
CA ALA A 43 -9.45 -4.85 -1.04
C ALA A 43 -8.78 -6.05 -0.35
N LEU A 44 -7.48 -6.22 -0.57
CA LEU A 44 -6.73 -7.31 0.06
C LEU A 44 -6.75 -7.19 1.59
N HIS A 45 -6.46 -6.00 2.13
CA HIS A 45 -6.48 -5.73 3.57
C HIS A 45 -7.88 -6.02 4.15
N LYS A 46 -8.95 -5.57 3.48
CA LYS A 46 -10.33 -5.82 3.92
C LYS A 46 -10.67 -7.31 3.94
N GLY A 47 -10.23 -8.04 2.92
CA GLY A 47 -10.39 -9.49 2.86
C GLY A 47 -9.66 -10.22 3.98
N ILE A 48 -8.43 -9.80 4.30
CA ILE A 48 -7.63 -10.37 5.39
C ILE A 48 -8.26 -10.05 6.75
N GLU A 49 -8.65 -8.79 6.98
CA GLU A 49 -9.29 -8.33 8.22
C GLU A 49 -10.54 -9.16 8.56
N LEU A 50 -11.37 -9.43 7.55
CA LEU A 50 -12.65 -10.14 7.73
C LEU A 50 -12.54 -11.66 7.48
N GLY A 51 -11.38 -12.16 7.04
CA GLY A 51 -11.21 -13.56 6.65
C GLY A 51 -12.16 -13.96 5.50
N SER A 52 -12.48 -13.04 4.59
CA SER A 52 -13.56 -13.21 3.61
C SER A 52 -13.16 -12.77 2.21
N VAL A 53 -13.24 -13.71 1.26
CA VAL A 53 -13.06 -13.44 -0.16
C VAL A 53 -14.14 -12.48 -0.67
N ASP A 54 -15.39 -12.68 -0.27
CA ASP A 54 -16.49 -11.81 -0.69
C ASP A 54 -16.26 -10.37 -0.25
N ALA A 55 -15.84 -10.15 1.00
CA ALA A 55 -15.51 -8.82 1.49
C ALA A 55 -14.36 -8.16 0.71
N CYS A 56 -13.33 -8.93 0.33
CA CYS A 56 -12.25 -8.46 -0.52
C CYS A 56 -12.76 -8.01 -1.89
N LEU A 57 -13.57 -8.85 -2.53
CA LEU A 57 -14.08 -8.56 -3.87
C LEU A 57 -15.10 -7.40 -3.85
N ASP A 58 -15.93 -7.30 -2.81
CA ASP A 58 -16.90 -6.22 -2.67
C ASP A 58 -16.19 -4.88 -2.42
N GLU A 59 -15.14 -4.85 -1.60
CA GLU A 59 -14.30 -3.66 -1.44
C GLU A 59 -13.70 -3.22 -2.79
N TYR A 60 -13.08 -4.15 -3.54
CA TYR A 60 -12.53 -3.81 -4.85
C TYR A 60 -13.58 -3.28 -5.83
N LYS A 61 -14.73 -3.96 -5.94
CA LYS A 61 -15.83 -3.56 -6.83
C LYS A 61 -16.39 -2.18 -6.49
N SER A 62 -16.41 -1.81 -5.21
CA SER A 62 -16.99 -0.54 -4.74
C SER A 62 -16.35 0.70 -5.36
N HIS A 63 -15.14 0.58 -5.87
CA HIS A 63 -14.39 1.68 -6.50
C HIS A 63 -14.70 1.87 -7.99
N TYR A 64 -15.53 1.03 -8.59
CA TYR A 64 -15.79 1.05 -10.04
C TYR A 64 -17.29 1.05 -10.34
N ASN A 65 -17.71 1.97 -11.22
CA ASN A 65 -19.08 2.00 -11.70
C ASN A 65 -19.38 0.91 -12.75
N VAL A 66 -18.34 0.49 -13.48
CA VAL A 66 -18.39 -0.55 -14.52
C VAL A 66 -17.17 -1.43 -14.39
N LEU A 67 -17.39 -2.73 -14.39
CA LEU A 67 -16.32 -3.72 -14.36
C LEU A 67 -15.95 -4.13 -15.78
N THR A 68 -14.69 -3.98 -16.13
CA THR A 68 -14.10 -4.45 -17.39
C THR A 68 -13.53 -5.86 -17.22
N ASP A 69 -13.12 -6.50 -18.32
CA ASP A 69 -12.39 -7.78 -18.25
C ASP A 69 -11.09 -7.67 -17.44
N GLU A 70 -10.45 -6.51 -17.46
CA GLU A 70 -9.25 -6.26 -16.66
C GLU A 70 -9.57 -6.24 -15.16
N ASN A 71 -10.68 -5.59 -14.74
CA ASN A 71 -11.15 -5.67 -13.35
C ASN A 71 -11.43 -7.12 -12.94
N ILE A 72 -12.10 -7.89 -13.79
CA ILE A 72 -12.38 -9.31 -13.51
C ILE A 72 -11.07 -10.10 -13.36
N ASN A 73 -10.06 -9.83 -14.16
CA ASN A 73 -8.77 -10.49 -14.03
C ASN A 73 -8.07 -10.16 -12.70
N TRP A 74 -8.19 -8.93 -12.19
CA TRP A 74 -7.68 -8.57 -10.87
C TRP A 74 -8.51 -9.21 -9.74
N MET A 75 -9.82 -9.29 -9.90
CA MET A 75 -10.69 -10.01 -8.94
C MET A 75 -10.31 -11.49 -8.83
N ILE A 76 -10.03 -12.16 -9.95
CA ILE A 76 -9.54 -13.55 -9.95
C ILE A 76 -8.21 -13.66 -9.18
N GLN A 77 -7.30 -12.71 -9.34
CA GLN A 77 -6.05 -12.73 -8.59
C GLN A 77 -6.29 -12.55 -7.08
N LEU A 78 -7.14 -11.60 -6.68
CA LEU A 78 -7.48 -11.37 -5.26
C LEU A 78 -8.16 -12.60 -4.64
N GLU A 79 -9.16 -13.17 -5.34
CA GLU A 79 -9.89 -14.37 -4.94
C GLU A 79 -8.94 -15.56 -4.70
N TYR A 80 -7.96 -15.73 -5.59
CA TYR A 80 -7.02 -16.85 -5.52
C TYR A 80 -5.92 -16.65 -4.47
N GLN A 81 -5.45 -15.42 -4.29
CA GLN A 81 -4.34 -15.12 -3.39
C GLN A 81 -4.77 -14.98 -1.93
N LEU A 82 -5.97 -14.48 -1.65
CA LEU A 82 -6.43 -14.24 -0.29
C LEU A 82 -6.41 -15.50 0.60
N PRO A 83 -6.94 -16.66 0.16
CA PRO A 83 -6.84 -17.89 0.97
C PRO A 83 -5.40 -18.26 1.31
N LYS A 84 -4.46 -18.11 0.38
CA LYS A 84 -3.04 -18.39 0.63
C LYS A 84 -2.44 -17.47 1.70
N VAL A 85 -2.89 -16.20 1.76
CA VAL A 85 -2.46 -15.27 2.82
C VAL A 85 -3.02 -15.71 4.16
N LEU A 86 -4.30 -16.08 4.21
CA LEU A 86 -4.95 -16.54 5.44
C LEU A 86 -4.31 -17.82 5.99
N ASP A 87 -3.85 -18.70 5.12
CA ASP A 87 -3.18 -19.95 5.51
C ASP A 87 -1.80 -19.73 6.17
N VAL A 88 -1.10 -18.65 5.80
CA VAL A 88 0.23 -18.33 6.40
C VAL A 88 0.12 -17.39 7.59
N LEU A 89 -1.05 -16.78 7.81
CA LEU A 89 -1.25 -15.81 8.89
C LEU A 89 -1.53 -16.54 10.22
N PRO A 90 -0.73 -16.32 11.27
CA PRO A 90 -1.02 -16.90 12.57
C PRO A 90 -2.38 -16.42 13.10
N PRO A 91 -3.23 -17.30 13.65
CA PRO A 91 -4.56 -16.92 14.13
C PRO A 91 -4.53 -16.14 15.45
N GLY A 92 -5.60 -15.41 15.74
CA GLY A 92 -5.87 -14.83 17.06
C GLY A 92 -5.23 -13.46 17.31
N GLY A 93 -4.74 -12.80 16.27
CA GLY A 93 -4.23 -11.43 16.37
C GLY A 93 -5.30 -10.35 16.24
N GLU A 94 -4.86 -9.12 16.42
CA GLU A 94 -5.66 -7.90 16.26
C GLU A 94 -5.37 -7.27 14.88
N HIS A 95 -6.42 -6.92 14.15
CA HIS A 95 -6.32 -6.24 12.84
C HIS A 95 -6.51 -4.73 12.96
N GLU A 96 -5.95 -3.97 12.01
CA GLU A 96 -6.16 -2.53 11.81
C GLU A 96 -5.98 -1.72 13.11
N ILE A 97 -4.89 -1.99 13.85
CA ILE A 97 -4.64 -1.35 15.13
C ILE A 97 -4.24 0.09 14.92
N LYS A 98 -5.10 1.01 15.35
CA LYS A 98 -4.79 2.44 15.34
C LYS A 98 -3.79 2.79 16.42
N ILE A 99 -2.69 3.41 16.02
CA ILE A 99 -1.72 4.05 16.89
C ILE A 99 -1.95 5.57 16.82
N GLU A 100 -2.21 6.22 17.92
CA GLU A 100 -2.43 7.67 17.94
C GLU A 100 -1.76 8.31 19.13
N THR A 101 -0.92 9.32 18.85
CA THR A 101 -0.29 10.21 19.83
C THR A 101 -0.51 11.65 19.42
N ASP A 102 -0.02 12.62 20.22
CA ASP A 102 -0.11 14.05 19.86
C ASP A 102 0.61 14.37 18.54
N GLY A 103 1.67 13.60 18.20
CA GLY A 103 2.50 13.86 17.02
C GLY A 103 2.43 12.79 15.93
N PHE A 104 1.85 11.62 16.19
CA PHE A 104 1.86 10.49 15.27
C PHE A 104 0.49 9.84 15.13
N VAL A 105 0.17 9.38 13.92
CA VAL A 105 -0.96 8.49 13.63
C VAL A 105 -0.53 7.42 12.64
N GLY A 106 -0.89 6.18 12.91
CA GLY A 106 -0.62 5.03 12.04
C GLY A 106 -1.60 3.91 12.29
N PHE A 107 -1.59 2.94 11.39
CA PHE A 107 -2.37 1.72 11.49
C PHE A 107 -1.44 0.54 11.27
N ILE A 108 -1.50 -0.43 12.17
CA ILE A 108 -0.82 -1.71 12.03
C ILE A 108 -1.83 -2.67 11.44
N ASP A 109 -1.46 -3.30 10.31
CA ASP A 109 -2.37 -4.20 9.62
C ASP A 109 -2.74 -5.42 10.48
N TYR A 110 -1.74 -6.00 11.17
CA TYR A 110 -1.97 -7.16 12.03
C TYR A 110 -0.90 -7.29 13.13
N LEU A 111 -1.35 -7.57 14.34
CA LEU A 111 -0.49 -7.85 15.50
C LEU A 111 -0.93 -9.16 16.15
N VAL A 112 0.00 -10.10 16.29
CA VAL A 112 -0.24 -11.33 17.02
C VAL A 112 0.95 -11.67 17.91
N GLY A 113 0.70 -11.91 19.19
CA GLY A 113 1.76 -12.12 20.18
C GLY A 113 2.71 -10.92 20.25
N ASP A 114 3.95 -11.13 19.88
CA ASP A 114 5.01 -10.11 19.83
C ASP A 114 5.45 -9.74 18.40
N THR A 115 4.62 -10.03 17.40
CA THR A 115 4.95 -9.84 15.98
C THR A 115 3.99 -8.88 15.30
N ILE A 116 4.53 -7.84 14.67
CA ILE A 116 3.81 -6.97 13.73
C ILE A 116 3.93 -7.53 12.33
N TYR A 117 2.81 -7.62 11.62
CA TYR A 117 2.74 -7.93 10.20
C TYR A 117 2.17 -6.75 9.42
N ASP A 118 2.71 -6.53 8.22
CA ASP A 118 2.22 -5.55 7.24
C ASP A 118 2.09 -6.23 5.88
N PHE A 119 0.94 -6.07 5.23
CA PHE A 119 0.61 -6.76 4.00
C PHE A 119 0.97 -5.91 2.78
N LYS A 120 1.62 -6.53 1.80
CA LYS A 120 2.01 -5.84 0.56
C LYS A 120 1.58 -6.64 -0.67
N PHE A 121 0.62 -6.13 -1.42
CA PHE A 121 0.28 -6.67 -2.73
C PHE A 121 1.27 -6.16 -3.78
N SER A 122 2.45 -6.76 -3.84
CA SER A 122 3.58 -6.23 -4.61
C SER A 122 4.61 -7.31 -4.94
N ASN A 123 5.21 -7.21 -6.14
CA ASN A 123 6.38 -7.99 -6.53
C ASN A 123 7.71 -7.29 -6.20
N ASN A 124 7.65 -6.01 -5.80
CA ASN A 124 8.85 -5.23 -5.49
C ASN A 124 9.16 -5.32 -3.99
N ILE A 125 9.88 -6.36 -3.60
CA ILE A 125 10.22 -6.67 -2.21
C ILE A 125 11.29 -5.69 -1.70
N ASP A 126 12.32 -5.42 -2.49
CA ASP A 126 13.51 -4.67 -2.05
C ASP A 126 13.19 -3.27 -1.52
N ASN A 127 12.19 -2.60 -2.08
CA ASN A 127 11.76 -1.29 -1.63
C ASN A 127 11.19 -1.29 -0.20
N TYR A 128 10.74 -2.45 0.28
CA TYR A 128 10.15 -2.57 1.61
C TYR A 128 11.17 -3.05 2.65
N LEU A 129 12.19 -3.80 2.25
CA LEU A 129 13.22 -4.29 3.17
C LEU A 129 14.01 -3.16 3.84
N THR A 130 14.13 -2.03 3.15
CA THR A 130 14.78 -0.81 3.67
C THR A 130 13.79 0.24 4.18
N SER A 131 12.50 -0.10 4.21
CA SER A 131 11.46 0.82 4.66
C SER A 131 11.47 0.95 6.19
N PRO A 132 11.47 2.17 6.74
CA PRO A 132 11.41 2.38 8.19
C PRO A 132 10.00 2.17 8.79
N GLN A 133 9.00 1.83 7.97
CA GLN A 133 7.59 1.78 8.38
C GLN A 133 7.36 0.93 9.63
N LEU A 134 7.84 -0.31 9.62
CA LEU A 134 7.61 -1.23 10.74
C LEU A 134 8.37 -0.81 12.01
N SER A 135 9.57 -0.26 11.88
CA SER A 135 10.34 0.28 13.01
C SER A 135 9.60 1.45 13.68
N ILE A 136 9.03 2.35 12.87
CA ILE A 136 8.22 3.47 13.34
C ILE A 136 6.95 2.94 14.05
N TYR A 137 6.27 1.96 13.47
CA TYR A 137 5.06 1.38 14.06
C TYR A 137 5.34 0.71 15.39
N LYS A 138 6.39 -0.13 15.48
CA LYS A 138 6.83 -0.73 16.76
C LYS A 138 7.08 0.33 17.81
N HIS A 139 7.89 1.35 17.49
CA HIS A 139 8.24 2.41 18.42
C HIS A 139 7.02 3.14 19.01
N TYR A 140 6.07 3.50 18.16
CA TYR A 140 4.88 4.21 18.63
C TYR A 140 3.84 3.29 19.26
N LEU A 141 3.73 2.02 18.84
CA LEU A 141 2.88 1.03 19.50
C LEU A 141 3.31 0.81 20.95
N GLU A 142 4.60 0.56 21.19
CA GLU A 142 5.13 0.33 22.54
C GLU A 142 5.03 1.57 23.44
N LYS A 143 4.90 2.77 22.86
CA LYS A 143 4.61 4.00 23.62
C LYS A 143 3.15 4.11 24.06
N VAL A 144 2.20 3.74 23.21
CA VAL A 144 0.76 3.85 23.51
C VAL A 144 0.23 2.61 24.22
N ARG A 145 0.90 1.46 24.04
CA ARG A 145 0.60 0.17 24.69
C ARG A 145 1.87 -0.38 25.36
N PRO A 146 2.27 0.15 26.54
CA PRO A 146 3.54 -0.22 27.23
C PRO A 146 3.58 -1.69 27.69
N ASP A 147 2.44 -2.33 27.78
CA ASP A 147 2.26 -3.76 28.07
C ASP A 147 2.60 -4.65 26.88
N VAL A 148 2.56 -4.11 25.67
CA VAL A 148 2.92 -4.82 24.42
C VAL A 148 4.41 -4.68 24.18
N LYS A 149 5.08 -5.82 23.95
CA LYS A 149 6.47 -5.87 23.48
C LYS A 149 6.51 -6.54 22.12
N VAL A 150 7.12 -5.85 21.17
CA VAL A 150 7.26 -6.35 19.80
C VAL A 150 8.70 -6.78 19.58
N ASN A 151 8.89 -8.06 19.23
CA ASN A 151 10.21 -8.62 18.94
C ASN A 151 10.43 -8.85 17.45
N HIS A 152 9.35 -9.04 16.68
CA HIS A 152 9.41 -9.43 15.28
C HIS A 152 8.63 -8.44 14.40
N LEU A 153 9.26 -8.04 13.29
CA LEU A 153 8.68 -7.14 12.30
C LEU A 153 8.66 -7.86 10.94
N LYS A 154 7.47 -8.14 10.41
CA LYS A 154 7.33 -8.98 9.23
C LYS A 154 6.48 -8.33 8.16
N TYR A 155 6.93 -8.44 6.91
CA TYR A 155 6.12 -8.19 5.74
C TYR A 155 5.56 -9.50 5.19
N ILE A 156 4.30 -9.48 4.78
CA ILE A 156 3.68 -10.54 4.00
C ILE A 156 3.48 -10.02 2.58
N PHE A 157 4.28 -10.55 1.65
CA PHE A 157 4.21 -10.17 0.24
C PHE A 157 3.28 -11.11 -0.52
N VAL A 158 2.27 -10.51 -1.13
CA VAL A 158 1.32 -11.18 -2.02
C VAL A 158 1.72 -10.84 -3.44
N PRO A 159 2.18 -11.81 -4.24
CA PRO A 159 2.68 -11.54 -5.57
C PRO A 159 1.56 -11.25 -6.57
N LYS A 160 1.83 -10.35 -7.52
CA LYS A 160 0.96 -10.06 -8.66
C LYS A 160 1.37 -10.87 -9.88
N VAL A 161 0.41 -11.49 -10.55
CA VAL A 161 0.65 -12.15 -11.84
C VAL A 161 0.55 -11.13 -12.96
N GLY A 162 1.70 -10.69 -13.46
CA GLY A 162 1.83 -9.64 -14.48
C GLY A 162 1.78 -10.13 -15.94
N ILE A 163 1.08 -11.24 -16.24
CA ILE A 163 0.96 -11.75 -17.60
C ILE A 163 -0.09 -10.98 -18.40
N ARG A 164 0.08 -10.97 -19.73
CA ARG A 164 -0.86 -10.35 -20.67
C ARG A 164 -1.41 -11.36 -21.64
N GLN A 165 -2.65 -11.14 -22.11
CA GLN A 165 -3.28 -11.93 -23.13
C GLN A 165 -2.48 -11.85 -24.45
N LYS A 166 -2.27 -13.00 -25.09
CA LYS A 166 -1.47 -13.14 -26.32
C LYS A 166 -2.32 -12.84 -27.57
N LEU A 167 -2.78 -11.60 -27.72
CA LEU A 167 -3.65 -11.17 -28.83
C LEU A 167 -2.97 -11.26 -30.22
N LYS A 168 -1.62 -11.21 -30.27
CA LYS A 168 -0.84 -11.31 -31.52
C LYS A 168 -0.47 -12.73 -31.91
N ALA A 169 -0.82 -13.73 -31.10
CA ALA A 169 -0.61 -15.15 -31.44
C ALA A 169 -1.51 -15.58 -32.62
N LYS A 170 -1.18 -16.68 -33.24
CA LYS A 170 -1.95 -17.26 -34.36
C LYS A 170 -2.29 -18.72 -34.02
N PRO A 171 -3.55 -19.03 -33.68
CA PRO A 171 -4.67 -18.08 -33.46
C PRO A 171 -4.45 -17.20 -32.24
N PRO A 172 -5.14 -16.06 -32.14
CA PRO A 172 -5.11 -15.22 -30.92
C PRO A 172 -5.62 -15.98 -29.69
N GLU A 173 -5.00 -15.77 -28.53
CA GLU A 173 -5.44 -16.35 -27.28
C GLU A 173 -6.83 -15.82 -26.92
N THR A 174 -7.76 -16.70 -26.64
CA THR A 174 -9.08 -16.32 -26.12
C THR A 174 -8.97 -15.84 -24.68
N LEU A 175 -9.98 -15.11 -24.20
CA LEU A 175 -10.03 -14.66 -22.81
C LEU A 175 -10.05 -15.83 -21.81
N MET A 176 -10.71 -16.93 -22.16
CA MET A 176 -10.76 -18.14 -21.32
C MET A 176 -9.38 -18.80 -21.23
N GLU A 177 -8.67 -18.97 -22.35
CA GLU A 177 -7.32 -19.52 -22.34
C GLU A 177 -6.35 -18.66 -21.55
N PHE A 178 -6.47 -17.33 -21.67
CA PHE A 178 -5.69 -16.39 -20.88
C PHE A 178 -5.96 -16.55 -19.38
N ARG A 179 -7.22 -16.60 -18.96
CA ARG A 179 -7.60 -16.79 -17.56
C ARG A 179 -7.14 -18.13 -17.00
N ASN A 180 -7.24 -19.20 -17.76
CA ASN A 180 -6.72 -20.50 -17.35
C ASN A 180 -5.19 -20.45 -17.14
N ARG A 181 -4.45 -19.86 -18.07
CA ARG A 181 -3.00 -19.66 -17.94
C ARG A 181 -2.66 -18.75 -16.74
N MET A 182 -3.48 -17.74 -16.46
CA MET A 182 -3.30 -16.89 -15.29
C MET A 182 -3.50 -17.69 -14.00
N LEU A 183 -4.48 -18.57 -13.93
CA LEU A 183 -4.70 -19.46 -12.77
C LEU A 183 -3.51 -20.41 -12.56
N GLU A 184 -2.94 -20.99 -13.62
CA GLU A 184 -1.72 -21.81 -13.53
C GLU A 184 -0.55 -21.02 -12.94
N HIS A 185 -0.36 -19.75 -13.35
CA HIS A 185 0.65 -18.89 -12.78
C HIS A 185 0.34 -18.54 -11.32
N LEU A 186 -0.92 -18.27 -11.00
CA LEU A 186 -1.34 -17.99 -9.60
C LEU A 186 -1.11 -19.20 -8.69
N GLU A 187 -1.37 -20.41 -9.18
CA GLU A 187 -1.11 -21.65 -8.44
C GLU A 187 0.37 -21.78 -8.07
N ALA A 188 1.25 -21.44 -9.00
CA ALA A 188 2.70 -21.49 -8.79
C ALA A 188 3.25 -20.34 -7.92
N THR A 189 2.44 -19.33 -7.57
CA THR A 189 2.90 -18.23 -6.70
C THR A 189 2.92 -18.64 -5.24
N GLU A 190 3.93 -18.16 -4.51
CA GLU A 190 4.08 -18.36 -3.07
C GLU A 190 3.95 -17.02 -2.34
N ILE A 191 3.25 -17.04 -1.22
CA ILE A 191 3.24 -15.91 -0.28
C ILE A 191 4.60 -15.89 0.44
N LYS A 192 5.25 -14.74 0.45
CA LYS A 192 6.54 -14.58 1.11
C LYS A 192 6.38 -13.83 2.43
N VAL A 193 6.80 -14.46 3.51
CA VAL A 193 6.89 -13.82 4.83
C VAL A 193 8.34 -13.47 5.08
N ILE A 194 8.66 -12.19 5.21
CA ILE A 194 10.02 -11.71 5.36
C ILE A 194 10.12 -10.88 6.63
N GLU A 195 11.05 -11.27 7.48
CA GLU A 195 11.37 -10.54 8.70
C GLU A 195 12.41 -9.46 8.41
N VAL A 196 12.23 -8.30 9.04
CA VAL A 196 13.16 -7.17 8.98
C VAL A 196 13.60 -6.76 10.37
N ASP A 197 14.80 -6.24 10.49
CA ASP A 197 15.34 -5.78 11.75
C ASP A 197 14.72 -4.44 12.18
N TYR A 198 14.65 -4.22 13.49
CA TYR A 198 14.30 -2.92 14.04
C TYR A 198 15.47 -1.94 13.89
N ASP A 199 15.18 -0.76 13.37
CA ASP A 199 16.15 0.32 13.18
C ASP A 199 15.72 1.59 13.93
N ASP A 200 16.35 1.84 15.08
CA ASP A 200 16.13 3.01 15.90
C ASP A 200 16.58 4.32 15.21
N SER A 201 17.58 4.23 14.34
CA SER A 201 18.05 5.39 13.58
C SER A 201 16.99 5.92 12.63
N SER A 202 16.22 5.03 12.01
CA SER A 202 15.07 5.38 11.17
C SER A 202 13.97 6.09 11.95
N VAL A 203 13.72 5.69 13.19
CA VAL A 203 12.76 6.38 14.07
C VAL A 203 13.23 7.79 14.42
N THR A 204 14.51 7.92 14.70
CA THR A 204 15.13 9.23 14.99
C THR A 204 15.01 10.15 13.77
N GLN A 205 15.37 9.67 12.57
CA GLN A 205 15.25 10.42 11.33
C GLN A 205 13.81 10.82 11.03
N PHE A 206 12.85 9.91 11.25
CA PHE A 206 11.42 10.21 11.10
C PHE A 206 11.00 11.39 11.99
N ASN A 207 11.39 11.36 13.28
CA ASN A 207 11.05 12.42 14.23
C ASN A 207 11.72 13.76 13.89
N GLU A 208 12.95 13.74 13.39
CA GLU A 208 13.64 14.92 12.90
C GLU A 208 12.97 15.51 11.67
N CYS A 209 12.54 14.65 10.74
CA CYS A 209 11.79 15.07 9.57
C CYS A 209 10.45 15.71 9.93
N CYS A 210 9.72 15.18 10.90
CA CYS A 210 8.50 15.81 11.43
C CYS A 210 8.77 17.23 11.94
N LYS A 211 9.81 17.41 12.76
CA LYS A 211 10.23 18.73 13.25
C LYS A 211 10.64 19.67 12.12
N TYR A 212 11.32 19.14 11.10
CA TYR A 212 11.70 19.93 9.93
C TYR A 212 10.46 20.41 9.17
N ILE A 213 9.47 19.54 8.93
CA ILE A 213 8.23 19.88 8.24
C ILE A 213 7.45 20.97 9.01
N ASP A 214 7.38 20.89 10.35
CA ASP A 214 6.70 21.89 11.19
C ASP A 214 7.31 23.29 11.02
N ASN A 215 8.61 23.39 10.80
CA ASN A 215 9.35 24.64 10.65
C ASN A 215 9.55 25.07 9.17
N CYS A 216 9.18 24.20 8.21
CA CYS A 216 9.39 24.45 6.79
C CYS A 216 8.45 25.54 6.26
N LYS A 217 9.05 26.57 5.62
CA LYS A 217 8.31 27.70 5.02
C LYS A 217 8.22 27.60 3.49
N THR A 218 9.08 26.82 2.89
CA THR A 218 9.16 26.67 1.43
C THR A 218 9.16 25.19 1.06
N PHE A 219 8.45 24.84 0.01
CA PHE A 219 8.24 23.46 -0.42
C PHE A 219 8.71 23.30 -1.87
N PRO A 220 10.03 23.10 -2.08
CA PRO A 220 10.58 22.99 -3.42
C PRO A 220 10.07 21.75 -4.14
N LYS A 221 9.97 21.87 -5.47
CA LYS A 221 9.74 20.74 -6.35
C LYS A 221 11.00 19.83 -6.33
N ASN A 222 10.78 18.53 -6.29
CA ASN A 222 11.83 17.52 -6.48
C ASN A 222 11.51 16.73 -7.74
N GLU A 223 12.00 17.21 -8.88
CA GLU A 223 11.75 16.58 -10.17
C GLU A 223 12.62 15.34 -10.35
N ASN A 224 11.97 14.19 -10.49
CA ASN A 224 12.60 12.89 -10.66
C ASN A 224 11.68 11.93 -11.44
N GLU A 225 12.09 10.68 -11.61
CA GLU A 225 11.32 9.68 -12.34
C GLU A 225 9.94 9.38 -11.73
N LEU A 226 9.75 9.61 -10.43
CA LEU A 226 8.46 9.39 -9.76
C LEU A 226 7.40 10.43 -10.16
N CYS A 227 7.82 11.54 -10.82
CA CYS A 227 6.87 12.55 -11.30
C CYS A 227 5.84 11.96 -12.26
N ARG A 228 6.21 11.01 -13.10
CA ARG A 228 5.28 10.33 -14.05
C ARG A 228 4.14 9.55 -13.34
N TRP A 229 4.29 9.27 -12.06
CA TRP A 229 3.30 8.61 -11.22
C TRP A 229 2.65 9.57 -10.22
N CYS A 230 2.97 10.87 -10.32
CA CYS A 230 2.48 11.88 -9.39
C CYS A 230 1.11 12.38 -9.85
N GLN A 231 0.11 12.23 -8.99
CA GLN A 231 -1.24 12.74 -9.26
C GLN A 231 -1.31 14.25 -9.58
N TYR A 232 -0.29 15.02 -9.19
CA TYR A 232 -0.18 16.44 -9.44
C TYR A 232 0.79 16.79 -10.58
N GLU A 233 1.24 15.84 -11.40
CA GLU A 233 2.28 16.09 -12.41
C GLU A 233 1.91 17.23 -13.34
N ARG A 234 0.70 17.21 -13.91
CA ARG A 234 0.21 18.22 -14.84
C ARG A 234 0.08 19.58 -14.19
N TYR A 235 -0.57 19.62 -13.02
CA TYR A 235 -0.71 20.84 -12.23
C TYR A 235 0.66 21.42 -11.86
N CYS A 236 1.59 20.59 -11.42
CA CYS A 236 2.94 20.99 -11.06
C CYS A 236 3.72 21.60 -12.23
N LYS A 237 3.54 21.07 -13.46
CA LYS A 237 4.23 21.56 -14.67
C LYS A 237 3.56 22.79 -15.29
N ASN A 238 2.25 22.81 -15.33
CA ASN A 238 1.47 23.77 -16.14
C ASN A 238 0.70 24.79 -15.30
N GLY A 239 0.62 24.63 -13.97
CA GLY A 239 -0.15 25.50 -13.08
C GLY A 239 -1.66 25.26 -13.09
N GLU A 240 -2.17 24.52 -14.05
CA GLU A 240 -3.60 24.19 -14.19
C GLU A 240 -3.78 22.74 -14.61
N ASP A 241 -4.77 22.08 -14.04
CA ASP A 241 -5.13 20.70 -14.41
C ASP A 241 -6.64 20.48 -14.14
N TRP A 242 -7.34 20.00 -15.17
CA TRP A 242 -8.76 19.63 -15.06
C TRP A 242 -9.00 18.42 -14.13
N MET A 243 -7.93 17.67 -13.77
CA MET A 243 -8.00 16.58 -12.79
C MET A 243 -7.99 17.07 -11.33
N ILE A 244 -7.73 18.36 -11.08
CA ILE A 244 -7.78 18.96 -9.75
C ILE A 244 -9.23 19.30 -9.43
N LEU A 245 -9.70 18.81 -8.28
CA LEU A 245 -10.99 19.18 -7.70
C LEU A 245 -10.79 20.40 -6.80
N ASN A 246 -11.53 21.45 -7.02
CA ASN A 246 -11.53 22.68 -6.21
C ASN A 246 -12.59 22.60 -5.11
#